data_0ad242c3d3212416330b8e1d8e03b4c4
#
_entry.id   0ad242c3d3212416330b8e1d8e03b4c4
#
_cell.length_a   1.000
_cell.length_b   1.000
_cell.length_c   1.000
_cell.angle_alpha   90.00
_cell.angle_beta   90.00
_cell.angle_gamma   90.00
#
_symmetry.space_group_name_H-M   'P 1'
#
loop_
_entity.id
_entity.type
_entity.pdbx_description
1 polymer ?
#
loop_
_entity_poly.entity_id
_entity_poly.type
_entity_poly.pdbx_seq_one_letter_code
_entity_poly.pdbx_strand_id
1 'polypeptide(L)'
;MFAKNIILMVLSLYLVFQPTYGEDYAKEVQELFGLIPTLNLYHRGNKSYYIGNIFKGNVLHAEQFCRYHDMNLLNIETQEENNFLEEKLLEAGPPNEFFLTSFTRIPDNKLWISLTSGKSLQYFNWQKDEPNNVVKEEQCILVRVENKQLKWYDGFCWTPYYFICEVIWTKTDQKLLQILKNKLEKQIEVQGNIRMTVATPPVH
;
A
#
# COMPACT_ATOMS: atom_id res chain seq x y z
N MET A 1 0.58 5.26 -11.90
CA MET A 1 -0.20 6.04 -12.90
C MET A 1 -1.69 5.97 -12.64
N PHE A 2 -2.26 4.82 -12.30
CA PHE A 2 -3.70 4.66 -12.01
C PHE A 2 -4.19 5.48 -10.82
N ALA A 3 -3.52 5.45 -9.66
CA ALA A 3 -3.94 6.24 -8.50
C ALA A 3 -3.85 7.76 -8.77
N LYS A 4 -2.81 8.21 -9.48
CA LYS A 4 -2.71 9.61 -9.93
C LYS A 4 -3.75 9.96 -10.99
N ASN A 5 -4.05 9.03 -11.90
CA ASN A 5 -5.09 9.21 -12.92
C ASN A 5 -6.49 9.20 -12.32
N ILE A 6 -6.76 8.37 -11.30
CA ILE A 6 -8.04 8.38 -10.57
C ILE A 6 -8.20 9.72 -9.83
N ILE A 7 -7.17 10.22 -9.16
CA ILE A 7 -7.20 11.53 -8.50
C ILE A 7 -7.41 12.65 -9.52
N LEU A 8 -6.71 12.63 -10.66
CA LEU A 8 -6.89 13.59 -11.75
C LEU A 8 -8.24 13.45 -12.44
N MET A 9 -8.75 12.24 -12.62
CA MET A 9 -10.07 11.98 -13.21
C MET A 9 -11.19 12.45 -12.27
N VAL A 10 -11.08 12.19 -10.97
CA VAL A 10 -12.01 12.72 -9.96
C VAL A 10 -11.93 14.24 -9.90
N LEU A 11 -10.75 14.85 -10.02
CA LEU A 11 -10.59 16.31 -10.10
C LEU A 11 -11.15 16.91 -11.39
N SER A 12 -10.94 16.27 -12.54
CA SER A 12 -11.48 16.75 -13.83
C SER A 12 -12.99 16.62 -13.90
N LEU A 13 -13.56 15.55 -13.39
CA LEU A 13 -15.01 15.38 -13.25
C LEU A 13 -15.60 16.43 -12.28
N TYR A 14 -14.87 16.75 -11.22
CA TYR A 14 -15.28 17.76 -10.24
C TYR A 14 -15.22 19.21 -10.75
N LEU A 15 -14.29 19.51 -11.67
CA LEU A 15 -14.14 20.84 -12.28
C LEU A 15 -15.13 21.09 -13.44
N VAL A 16 -15.63 20.03 -14.07
CA VAL A 16 -16.56 20.13 -15.21
C VAL A 16 -18.03 20.18 -14.77
N PHE A 17 -18.36 19.63 -13.61
CA PHE A 17 -19.75 19.57 -13.13
C PHE A 17 -20.00 20.54 -11.96
N GLN A 18 -20.43 21.74 -12.29
CA GLN A 18 -21.07 22.68 -11.36
C GLN A 18 -22.44 22.13 -10.92
N PRO A 19 -23.02 22.58 -9.79
CA PRO A 19 -24.01 21.89 -8.95
C PRO A 19 -25.45 21.83 -9.51
N THR A 20 -25.61 21.43 -10.74
CA THR A 20 -26.95 21.20 -11.34
C THR A 20 -27.39 19.74 -11.41
N TYR A 21 -26.51 18.80 -11.05
CA TYR A 21 -26.84 17.38 -11.03
C TYR A 21 -26.84 16.86 -9.59
N GLY A 22 -28.05 16.65 -9.09
CA GLY A 22 -28.35 16.31 -7.71
C GLY A 22 -27.92 14.90 -7.28
N GLU A 23 -28.61 14.37 -6.27
CA GLU A 23 -28.35 13.17 -5.48
C GLU A 23 -27.99 11.91 -6.28
N ASP A 24 -28.44 11.76 -7.54
CA ASP A 24 -28.16 10.63 -8.41
C ASP A 24 -26.68 10.50 -8.76
N TYR A 25 -25.97 11.61 -9.02
CA TYR A 25 -24.54 11.57 -9.38
C TYR A 25 -23.63 11.19 -8.21
N ALA A 26 -23.94 11.67 -7.01
CA ALA A 26 -23.20 11.28 -5.82
C ALA A 26 -23.35 9.78 -5.53
N LYS A 27 -24.53 9.25 -5.78
CA LYS A 27 -24.83 7.82 -5.63
C LYS A 27 -24.14 6.98 -6.70
N GLU A 28 -24.15 7.43 -7.94
CA GLU A 28 -23.48 6.79 -9.07
C GLU A 28 -21.94 6.76 -8.88
N VAL A 29 -21.36 7.87 -8.40
CA VAL A 29 -19.95 7.94 -8.02
C VAL A 29 -19.63 7.00 -6.86
N GLN A 30 -20.49 6.91 -5.86
CA GLN A 30 -20.30 6.03 -4.71
C GLN A 30 -20.43 4.55 -5.10
N GLU A 31 -21.35 4.22 -6.02
CA GLU A 31 -21.46 2.89 -6.62
C GLU A 31 -20.23 2.54 -7.47
N LEU A 32 -19.70 3.50 -8.26
CA LEU A 32 -18.48 3.32 -9.05
C LEU A 32 -17.24 3.09 -8.15
N PHE A 33 -17.11 3.83 -7.05
CA PHE A 33 -16.06 3.61 -6.05
C PHE A 33 -16.23 2.29 -5.29
N GLY A 34 -17.46 1.83 -5.07
CA GLY A 34 -17.73 0.53 -4.47
C GLY A 34 -17.42 -0.66 -5.38
N LEU A 35 -17.35 -0.44 -6.71
CA LEU A 35 -17.01 -1.45 -7.71
C LEU A 35 -15.49 -1.54 -7.98
N ILE A 36 -14.70 -0.54 -7.58
CA ILE A 36 -13.24 -0.59 -7.71
C ILE A 36 -12.70 -1.32 -6.49
N PRO A 37 -12.05 -2.49 -6.64
CA PRO A 37 -11.38 -3.15 -5.54
C PRO A 37 -10.29 -2.23 -4.98
N THR A 38 -10.56 -1.58 -3.87
CA THR A 38 -9.56 -0.78 -3.17
C THR A 38 -8.66 -1.70 -2.37
N LEU A 39 -7.34 -1.62 -2.62
CA LEU A 39 -6.37 -2.29 -1.78
C LEU A 39 -6.45 -1.70 -0.37
N ASN A 40 -6.52 -2.56 0.65
CA ASN A 40 -6.46 -2.11 2.04
C ASN A 40 -5.03 -1.69 2.36
N LEU A 41 -4.82 -0.39 2.63
CA LEU A 41 -3.51 0.20 2.85
C LEU A 41 -3.30 0.57 4.32
N TYR A 42 -2.15 0.21 4.86
CA TYR A 42 -1.66 0.63 6.16
C TYR A 42 -0.75 1.84 6.01
N HIS A 43 -1.06 2.94 6.70
CA HIS A 43 -0.38 4.23 6.52
C HIS A 43 0.62 4.50 7.65
N ARG A 44 1.83 4.97 7.27
CA ARG A 44 2.86 5.43 8.20
C ARG A 44 3.68 6.57 7.58
N GLY A 45 3.56 7.76 8.14
CA GLY A 45 4.25 8.95 7.61
C GLY A 45 3.88 9.24 6.16
N ASN A 46 4.88 9.23 5.29
CA ASN A 46 4.70 9.43 3.85
C ASN A 46 4.66 8.12 3.05
N LYS A 47 4.60 6.97 3.71
CA LYS A 47 4.48 5.67 3.05
C LYS A 47 3.13 5.00 3.37
N SER A 48 2.68 4.17 2.46
CA SER A 48 1.56 3.26 2.70
C SER A 48 1.91 1.88 2.18
N TYR A 49 1.37 0.85 2.82
CA TYR A 49 1.73 -0.53 2.58
C TYR A 49 0.49 -1.37 2.30
N TYR A 50 0.57 -2.24 1.31
CA TYR A 50 -0.38 -3.31 1.05
C TYR A 50 0.25 -4.64 1.45
N ILE A 51 -0.38 -5.36 2.35
CA ILE A 51 0.01 -6.72 2.73
C ILE A 51 -0.72 -7.70 1.80
N GLY A 52 0.00 -8.23 0.81
CA GLY A 52 -0.52 -9.19 -0.16
C GLY A 52 -0.63 -10.57 0.44
N ASN A 53 -1.82 -10.93 0.93
CA ASN A 53 -2.12 -12.21 1.57
C ASN A 53 -3.16 -13.05 0.81
N ILE A 54 -3.54 -12.66 -0.41
CA ILE A 54 -4.56 -13.34 -1.22
C ILE A 54 -3.96 -14.42 -2.11
N PHE A 55 -2.76 -14.19 -2.65
CA PHE A 55 -2.03 -15.15 -3.47
C PHE A 55 -0.53 -15.04 -3.26
N LYS A 56 0.19 -16.09 -3.66
CA LYS A 56 1.66 -16.16 -3.63
C LYS A 56 2.21 -16.01 -5.04
N GLY A 57 3.29 -15.25 -5.18
CA GLY A 57 4.02 -15.07 -6.42
C GLY A 57 5.53 -15.14 -6.20
N ASN A 58 6.30 -15.40 -7.26
CA ASN A 58 7.74 -15.20 -7.22
C ASN A 58 8.05 -13.69 -7.26
N VAL A 59 9.33 -13.32 -7.14
CA VAL A 59 9.74 -11.91 -7.06
C VAL A 59 9.26 -11.06 -8.24
N LEU A 60 9.23 -11.62 -9.47
CA LEU A 60 8.77 -10.88 -10.64
C LEU A 60 7.24 -10.70 -10.65
N HIS A 61 6.48 -11.73 -10.25
CA HIS A 61 5.03 -11.62 -10.12
C HIS A 61 4.65 -10.60 -9.03
N ALA A 62 5.36 -10.62 -7.90
CA ALA A 62 5.16 -9.67 -6.80
C ALA A 62 5.43 -8.22 -7.27
N GLU A 63 6.57 -7.99 -7.94
CA GLU A 63 6.93 -6.69 -8.49
C GLU A 63 5.92 -6.24 -9.56
N GLN A 64 5.49 -7.13 -10.46
CA GLN A 64 4.49 -6.83 -11.47
C GLN A 64 3.15 -6.41 -10.84
N PHE A 65 2.70 -7.13 -9.81
CA PHE A 65 1.47 -6.79 -9.08
C PHE A 65 1.59 -5.40 -8.44
N CYS A 66 2.67 -5.15 -7.71
CA CYS A 66 2.87 -3.86 -7.07
C CYS A 66 2.88 -2.73 -8.11
N ARG A 67 3.62 -2.89 -9.23
CA ARG A 67 3.67 -1.91 -10.32
C ARG A 67 2.32 -1.67 -10.99
N TYR A 68 1.53 -2.73 -11.18
CA TYR A 68 0.19 -2.61 -11.75
C TYR A 68 -0.72 -1.69 -10.91
N HIS A 69 -0.49 -1.67 -9.59
CA HIS A 69 -1.21 -0.80 -8.64
C HIS A 69 -0.47 0.52 -8.32
N ASP A 70 0.48 0.95 -9.16
CA ASP A 70 1.32 2.14 -8.93
C ASP A 70 2.09 2.13 -7.60
N MET A 71 2.40 0.94 -7.11
CA MET A 71 3.20 0.68 -5.93
C MET A 71 4.56 0.08 -6.30
N ASN A 72 5.41 -0.09 -5.33
CA ASN A 72 6.69 -0.78 -5.44
C ASN A 72 6.67 -2.02 -4.56
N LEU A 73 7.45 -3.04 -4.88
CA LEU A 73 7.73 -4.10 -3.92
C LEU A 73 8.54 -3.51 -2.74
N LEU A 74 8.27 -3.96 -1.54
CA LEU A 74 8.69 -3.38 -0.26
C LEU A 74 10.20 -3.13 -0.14
N ASN A 75 10.58 -1.92 0.32
CA ASN A 75 11.89 -1.62 0.87
C ASN A 75 11.75 -1.23 2.33
N ILE A 76 12.34 -1.98 3.23
CA ILE A 76 12.44 -1.60 4.65
C ILE A 76 13.76 -0.86 4.84
N GLU A 77 13.68 0.40 5.23
CA GLU A 77 14.86 1.29 5.30
C GLU A 77 15.24 1.66 6.74
N THR A 78 14.35 1.44 7.72
CA THR A 78 14.58 1.79 9.13
C THR A 78 14.01 0.77 10.11
N GLN A 79 14.52 0.80 11.33
CA GLN A 79 14.00 -0.02 12.43
C GLN A 79 12.53 0.30 12.75
N GLU A 80 12.16 1.58 12.69
CA GLU A 80 10.80 2.03 12.97
C GLU A 80 9.82 1.51 11.91
N GLU A 81 10.26 1.42 10.66
CA GLU A 81 9.49 0.82 9.57
C GLU A 81 9.33 -0.69 9.77
N ASN A 82 10.41 -1.36 10.15
CA ASN A 82 10.37 -2.79 10.50
C ASN A 82 9.39 -3.06 11.65
N ASN A 83 9.41 -2.26 12.70
CA ASN A 83 8.50 -2.40 13.83
C ASN A 83 7.03 -2.15 13.45
N PHE A 84 6.78 -1.17 12.59
CA PHE A 84 5.43 -0.92 12.07
C PHE A 84 4.90 -2.10 11.24
N LEU A 85 5.72 -2.64 10.36
CA LEU A 85 5.34 -3.81 9.55
C LEU A 85 5.15 -5.05 10.40
N GLU A 86 5.96 -5.22 11.46
CA GLU A 86 5.79 -6.28 12.46
C GLU A 86 4.39 -6.23 13.09
N GLU A 87 3.97 -5.05 13.57
CA GLU A 87 2.64 -4.84 14.14
C GLU A 87 1.54 -5.20 13.14
N LYS A 88 1.66 -4.70 11.89
CA LYS A 88 0.62 -4.93 10.87
C LYS A 88 0.57 -6.37 10.36
N LEU A 89 1.70 -7.06 10.30
CA LEU A 89 1.75 -8.48 9.98
C LEU A 89 1.19 -9.35 11.10
N LEU A 90 1.36 -8.96 12.36
CA LEU A 90 0.73 -9.63 13.50
C LEU A 90 -0.79 -9.45 13.51
N GLU A 91 -1.28 -8.28 13.06
CA GLU A 91 -2.71 -7.98 13.02
C GLU A 91 -3.43 -8.67 11.84
N ALA A 92 -2.83 -8.66 10.66
CA ALA A 92 -3.52 -9.00 9.40
C ALA A 92 -2.78 -10.00 8.52
N GLY A 93 -1.54 -10.33 8.82
CA GLY A 93 -0.76 -11.29 8.06
C GLY A 93 -1.13 -12.74 8.37
N PRO A 94 -1.00 -13.67 7.42
CA PRO A 94 -1.06 -15.09 7.71
C PRO A 94 0.11 -15.49 8.62
N PRO A 95 -0.15 -16.30 9.67
CA PRO A 95 0.88 -16.65 10.64
C PRO A 95 1.99 -17.52 10.02
N ASN A 96 3.22 -17.26 10.45
CA ASN A 96 4.41 -18.03 10.06
C ASN A 96 4.73 -18.08 8.56
N GLU A 97 4.19 -17.14 7.78
CA GLU A 97 4.44 -17.07 6.34
C GLU A 97 5.55 -16.08 6.00
N PHE A 98 6.24 -16.37 4.89
CA PHE A 98 7.24 -15.50 4.33
C PHE A 98 6.63 -14.49 3.36
N PHE A 99 7.18 -13.27 3.38
CA PHE A 99 6.83 -12.19 2.47
C PHE A 99 8.07 -11.71 1.72
N LEU A 100 7.95 -11.60 0.39
CA LEU A 100 8.99 -11.04 -0.47
C LEU A 100 9.15 -9.53 -0.23
N THR A 101 10.41 -9.11 -0.27
CA THR A 101 10.83 -7.71 -0.37
C THR A 101 11.43 -7.43 -1.76
N SER A 102 11.76 -6.17 -2.06
CA SER A 102 12.41 -5.81 -3.32
C SER A 102 13.90 -6.14 -3.36
N PHE A 103 14.50 -6.48 -2.22
CA PHE A 103 15.94 -6.70 -2.16
C PHE A 103 16.35 -8.05 -2.73
N THR A 104 17.29 -8.00 -3.66
CA THR A 104 17.89 -9.17 -4.29
C THR A 104 19.40 -9.00 -4.49
N ARG A 105 20.12 -10.11 -4.62
CA ARG A 105 21.52 -10.13 -5.06
C ARG A 105 21.73 -10.87 -6.39
N ILE A 106 20.65 -11.10 -7.16
CA ILE A 106 20.71 -11.76 -8.47
C ILE A 106 21.79 -11.16 -9.39
N PRO A 107 21.99 -9.82 -9.47
CA PRO A 107 22.90 -9.25 -10.47
C PRO A 107 24.36 -9.71 -10.35
N ASP A 108 24.89 -9.84 -9.13
CA ASP A 108 26.30 -10.15 -8.94
C ASP A 108 26.61 -11.09 -7.78
N ASN A 109 25.62 -11.55 -7.06
CA ASN A 109 25.75 -12.40 -5.87
C ASN A 109 26.54 -11.78 -4.71
N LYS A 110 26.76 -10.46 -4.69
CA LYS A 110 27.57 -9.77 -3.69
C LYS A 110 26.78 -8.82 -2.84
N LEU A 111 26.05 -7.92 -3.49
CA LEU A 111 25.33 -6.86 -2.82
C LEU A 111 23.82 -7.08 -2.87
N TRP A 112 23.17 -6.85 -1.75
CA TRP A 112 21.72 -6.75 -1.71
C TRP A 112 21.30 -5.41 -2.29
N ILE A 113 20.58 -5.43 -3.41
CA ILE A 113 20.14 -4.26 -4.17
C ILE A 113 18.61 -4.31 -4.28
N SER A 114 17.97 -3.18 -4.06
CA SER A 114 16.53 -3.05 -4.29
C SER A 114 16.21 -3.04 -5.79
N LEU A 115 15.32 -3.90 -6.24
CA LEU A 115 14.81 -3.92 -7.61
C LEU A 115 14.07 -2.65 -7.98
N THR A 116 13.47 -1.99 -6.99
CA THR A 116 12.61 -0.82 -7.21
C THR A 116 13.38 0.49 -7.23
N SER A 117 14.39 0.66 -6.37
CA SER A 117 15.16 1.89 -6.25
C SER A 117 16.58 1.82 -6.82
N GLY A 118 17.09 0.61 -7.09
CA GLY A 118 18.49 0.38 -7.49
C GLY A 118 19.51 0.64 -6.38
N LYS A 119 19.06 0.98 -5.17
CA LYS A 119 19.95 1.27 -4.04
C LYS A 119 20.36 -0.02 -3.31
N SER A 120 21.59 -0.04 -2.79
CA SER A 120 22.04 -1.10 -1.92
C SER A 120 21.37 -1.04 -0.55
N LEU A 121 21.22 -2.21 0.06
CA LEU A 121 20.68 -2.38 1.41
C LEU A 121 21.53 -1.61 2.43
N GLN A 122 20.88 -0.78 3.27
CA GLN A 122 21.53 -0.01 4.33
C GLN A 122 21.07 -0.43 5.73
N TYR A 123 19.83 -0.83 5.87
CA TYR A 123 19.23 -1.33 7.10
C TYR A 123 18.87 -2.81 6.92
N PHE A 124 19.10 -3.61 7.96
CA PHE A 124 18.75 -5.03 7.98
C PHE A 124 18.39 -5.50 9.40
N ASN A 125 17.54 -6.50 9.48
CA ASN A 125 17.13 -7.15 10.74
C ASN A 125 17.13 -8.68 10.57
N TRP A 126 18.29 -9.20 10.20
CA TRP A 126 18.47 -10.64 9.97
C TRP A 126 18.09 -11.47 11.18
N GLN A 127 17.50 -12.63 10.94
CA GLN A 127 17.39 -13.67 11.94
C GLN A 127 18.79 -14.16 12.33
N LYS A 128 18.89 -14.76 13.50
CA LYS A 128 20.16 -15.35 13.92
C LYS A 128 20.65 -16.36 12.88
N ASP A 129 21.91 -16.31 12.55
CA ASP A 129 22.61 -17.13 11.56
C ASP A 129 22.19 -16.88 10.09
N GLU A 130 21.45 -15.78 9.80
CA GLU A 130 21.11 -15.29 8.47
C GLU A 130 21.96 -14.06 8.06
N PRO A 131 22.20 -13.78 6.77
CA PRO A 131 21.91 -14.65 5.63
C PRO A 131 22.86 -15.86 5.62
N ASN A 132 22.30 -17.06 5.52
CA ASN A 132 23.08 -18.27 5.70
C ASN A 132 23.63 -18.86 4.39
N ASN A 133 23.04 -18.48 3.24
CA ASN A 133 23.46 -18.93 1.90
C ASN A 133 23.62 -20.48 1.81
N VAL A 134 22.71 -21.21 2.40
CA VAL A 134 22.75 -22.67 2.37
C VAL A 134 22.84 -23.18 0.94
N VAL A 135 22.14 -22.51 0.03
CA VAL A 135 22.27 -22.69 -1.41
C VAL A 135 22.49 -21.37 -2.14
N LYS A 136 23.30 -21.39 -3.19
CA LYS A 136 23.67 -20.17 -3.96
C LYS A 136 22.49 -19.44 -4.58
N GLU A 137 21.36 -20.12 -4.73
CA GLU A 137 20.13 -19.61 -5.33
C GLU A 137 19.25 -18.80 -4.36
N GLU A 138 19.61 -18.72 -3.07
CA GLU A 138 18.96 -17.88 -2.08
C GLU A 138 19.39 -16.43 -2.27
N GLN A 139 18.76 -15.76 -3.25
CA GLN A 139 19.17 -14.46 -3.76
C GLN A 139 18.13 -13.34 -3.48
N CYS A 140 17.05 -13.63 -2.76
CA CYS A 140 16.04 -12.66 -2.36
C CYS A 140 15.95 -12.54 -0.85
N ILE A 141 15.59 -11.35 -0.36
CA ILE A 141 15.28 -11.14 1.06
C ILE A 141 13.79 -11.39 1.28
N LEU A 142 13.54 -12.28 2.22
CA LEU A 142 12.22 -12.60 2.76
C LEU A 142 12.10 -12.07 4.17
N VAL A 143 10.91 -11.66 4.57
CA VAL A 143 10.61 -11.28 5.95
C VAL A 143 9.50 -12.16 6.51
N ARG A 144 9.59 -12.50 7.79
CA ARG A 144 8.60 -13.30 8.51
C ARG A 144 8.49 -12.85 9.96
N VAL A 145 7.28 -12.86 10.50
CA VAL A 145 7.10 -12.68 11.94
C VAL A 145 7.36 -14.02 12.64
N GLU A 146 8.36 -14.05 13.49
CA GLU A 146 8.72 -15.17 14.32
C GLU A 146 8.92 -14.70 15.76
N ASN A 147 8.32 -15.41 16.73
CA ASN A 147 8.33 -15.01 18.15
C ASN A 147 7.92 -13.54 18.39
N LYS A 148 6.93 -13.07 17.64
CA LYS A 148 6.42 -11.69 17.62
C LYS A 148 7.44 -10.65 17.13
N GLN A 149 8.48 -11.06 16.41
CA GLN A 149 9.47 -10.17 15.82
C GLN A 149 9.54 -10.37 14.30
N LEU A 150 9.57 -9.28 13.55
CA LEU A 150 9.78 -9.34 12.10
C LEU A 150 11.27 -9.54 11.82
N LYS A 151 11.62 -10.71 11.35
CA LYS A 151 12.98 -11.14 11.03
C LYS A 151 13.16 -11.37 9.55
N TRP A 152 14.41 -11.25 9.11
CA TRP A 152 14.81 -11.32 7.72
C TRP A 152 15.60 -12.60 7.43
N TYR A 153 15.40 -13.14 6.24
CA TYR A 153 15.98 -14.39 5.77
C TYR A 153 16.41 -14.21 4.32
N ASP A 154 17.48 -14.87 3.89
CA ASP A 154 17.68 -15.07 2.48
C ASP A 154 16.84 -16.26 2.00
N GLY A 155 16.47 -16.27 0.72
CA GLY A 155 15.64 -17.31 0.15
C GLY A 155 15.53 -17.25 -1.37
N PHE A 156 14.79 -18.19 -1.92
CA PHE A 156 14.66 -18.38 -3.37
C PHE A 156 13.77 -17.30 -3.99
N CYS A 157 14.30 -16.57 -4.96
CA CYS A 157 13.52 -15.56 -5.67
C CYS A 157 12.38 -16.11 -6.52
N TRP A 158 12.51 -17.37 -6.97
CA TRP A 158 11.58 -18.01 -7.91
C TRP A 158 10.50 -18.85 -7.23
N THR A 159 10.62 -19.08 -5.91
CA THR A 159 9.59 -19.73 -5.12
C THR A 159 8.45 -18.75 -4.84
N PRO A 160 7.18 -19.17 -4.97
CA PRO A 160 6.04 -18.33 -4.66
C PRO A 160 5.90 -18.07 -3.16
N TYR A 161 5.95 -16.78 -2.76
CA TYR A 161 5.68 -16.30 -1.41
C TYR A 161 4.60 -15.22 -1.43
N TYR A 162 4.06 -14.89 -0.28
CA TYR A 162 3.34 -13.64 -0.12
C TYR A 162 4.29 -12.45 -0.31
N PHE A 163 3.76 -11.26 -0.42
CA PHE A 163 4.58 -10.07 -0.68
C PHE A 163 3.93 -8.83 -0.09
N ILE A 164 4.72 -7.79 0.08
CA ILE A 164 4.25 -6.50 0.56
C ILE A 164 4.59 -5.45 -0.48
N CYS A 165 3.61 -4.64 -0.87
CA CYS A 165 3.86 -3.47 -1.70
C CYS A 165 3.91 -2.21 -0.84
N GLU A 166 4.69 -1.22 -1.28
CA GLU A 166 4.74 0.12 -0.69
C GLU A 166 4.45 1.20 -1.72
N VAL A 167 3.87 2.30 -1.29
CA VAL A 167 3.80 3.55 -2.04
C VAL A 167 4.36 4.69 -1.21
N ILE A 168 5.16 5.55 -1.84
CA ILE A 168 5.75 6.73 -1.22
C ILE A 168 4.99 7.96 -1.72
N TRP A 169 4.31 8.65 -0.80
CA TRP A 169 3.55 9.86 -1.10
C TRP A 169 4.46 11.07 -1.12
N THR A 170 4.50 11.78 -2.23
CA THR A 170 5.21 13.07 -2.30
C THR A 170 4.50 14.12 -1.46
N LYS A 171 5.18 15.22 -1.12
CA LYS A 171 4.55 16.37 -0.45
C LYS A 171 3.36 16.94 -1.23
N THR A 172 3.42 16.87 -2.56
CA THR A 172 2.34 17.29 -3.45
C THR A 172 1.15 16.36 -3.33
N ASP A 173 1.37 15.03 -3.34
CA ASP A 173 0.31 14.03 -3.19
C ASP A 173 -0.38 14.19 -1.82
N GLN A 174 0.39 14.36 -0.75
CA GLN A 174 -0.14 14.57 0.61
C GLN A 174 -0.99 15.83 0.70
N LYS A 175 -0.52 16.94 0.11
CA LYS A 175 -1.28 18.19 0.06
C LYS A 175 -2.59 18.04 -0.72
N LEU A 176 -2.56 17.34 -1.85
CA LEU A 176 -3.75 17.07 -2.66
C LEU A 176 -4.76 16.22 -1.91
N LEU A 177 -4.31 15.12 -1.28
CA LEU A 177 -5.16 14.27 -0.44
C LEU A 177 -5.83 15.06 0.69
N GLN A 178 -5.10 15.96 1.35
CA GLN A 178 -5.65 16.82 2.40
C GLN A 178 -6.71 17.77 1.87
N ILE A 179 -6.49 18.38 0.70
CA ILE A 179 -7.49 19.25 0.05
C ILE A 179 -8.77 18.47 -0.29
N LEU A 180 -8.62 17.27 -0.84
CA LEU A 180 -9.76 16.41 -1.18
C LEU A 180 -10.54 15.98 0.06
N LYS A 181 -9.84 15.58 1.12
CA LYS A 181 -10.45 15.22 2.40
C LYS A 181 -11.26 16.38 2.97
N ASN A 182 -10.69 17.58 3.03
CA ASN A 182 -11.38 18.77 3.55
C ASN A 182 -12.62 19.13 2.72
N LYS A 183 -12.56 18.95 1.39
CA LYS A 183 -13.72 19.18 0.51
C LYS A 183 -14.82 18.15 0.77
N LEU A 184 -14.46 16.88 0.89
CA LEU A 184 -15.40 15.80 1.16
C LEU A 184 -16.10 16.00 2.51
N GLU A 185 -15.36 16.33 3.58
CA GLU A 185 -15.90 16.61 4.90
C GLU A 185 -16.92 17.76 4.87
N LYS A 186 -16.61 18.84 4.17
CA LYS A 186 -17.55 19.98 3.98
C LYS A 186 -18.83 19.56 3.25
N GLN A 187 -18.72 18.69 2.24
CA GLN A 187 -19.91 18.22 1.52
C GLN A 187 -20.81 17.33 2.38
N ILE A 188 -20.20 16.42 3.15
CA ILE A 188 -20.94 15.56 4.09
C ILE A 188 -21.67 16.42 5.13
N GLU A 189 -21.03 17.46 5.66
CA GLU A 189 -21.62 18.40 6.61
C GLU A 189 -22.81 19.15 5.99
N VAL A 190 -22.68 19.68 4.77
CA VAL A 190 -23.75 20.36 4.05
C VAL A 190 -24.93 19.41 3.79
N GLN A 191 -24.69 18.18 3.34
CA GLN A 191 -25.75 17.20 3.10
C GLN A 191 -26.41 16.73 4.40
N GLY A 192 -25.65 16.57 5.48
CA GLY A 192 -26.17 16.25 6.81
C GLY A 192 -27.10 17.36 7.32
N ASN A 193 -26.74 18.62 7.14
CA ASN A 193 -27.56 19.77 7.52
C ASN A 193 -28.84 19.90 6.67
N ILE A 194 -28.77 19.62 5.36
CA ILE A 194 -29.95 19.62 4.47
C ILE A 194 -30.93 18.52 4.91
N ARG A 195 -30.47 17.32 5.24
CA ARG A 195 -31.34 16.24 5.74
C ARG A 195 -32.06 16.60 7.04
N MET A 196 -31.40 17.30 7.96
CA MET A 196 -32.01 17.72 9.23
C MET A 196 -33.06 18.82 9.03
N THR A 197 -32.86 19.74 8.09
CA THR A 197 -33.85 20.80 7.80
C THR A 197 -35.10 20.31 7.06
N VAL A 198 -34.97 19.24 6.27
CA VAL A 198 -36.11 18.63 5.55
C VAL A 198 -36.92 17.70 6.47
N ALA A 199 -36.32 17.21 7.56
CA ALA A 199 -36.98 16.26 8.49
C ALA A 199 -37.87 16.93 9.58
N THR A 200 -37.91 18.26 9.65
CA THR A 200 -38.83 18.97 10.57
C THR A 200 -40.13 19.30 9.85
N PRO A 201 -41.29 18.61 10.15
CA PRO A 201 -42.55 19.00 9.60
C PRO A 201 -42.96 20.38 10.13
N PRO A 202 -43.73 21.17 9.34
CA PRO A 202 -44.20 22.47 9.80
C PRO A 202 -45.14 22.24 11.02
N VAL A 203 -44.81 22.95 12.09
CA VAL A 203 -45.68 23.03 13.28
C VAL A 203 -46.91 23.86 12.88
N HIS A 204 -48.08 23.23 12.83
CA HIS A 204 -49.39 23.92 12.70
C HIS A 204 -49.89 24.29 14.06
#